data_e87d5558be95327caf2b31b7c66508e1
#
_entry.id   e87d5558be95327caf2b31b7c66508e1
#
_cell.length_a   1.000
_cell.length_b   1.000
_cell.length_c   1.000
_cell.angle_alpha   90.00
_cell.angle_beta   90.00
_cell.angle_gamma   90.00
#
_symmetry.space_group_name_H-M   'P 1'
#
loop_
_entity.id
_entity.type
_entity.pdbx_description
1 polymer ?
#
loop_
_entity_poly.entity_id
_entity_poly.type
_entity_poly.pdbx_seq_one_letter_code
_entity_poly.pdbx_strand_id
1 'polypeptide(L)'
;MSGDPVRVSVSVAVPSAVAFEVFTGEIDRWWRRGPKFRNAGRRAGFVRLEPHVGGRLFESVDGKDGELIFEVGRVHVWDPPTRLAFSWRNANFAPDEVTNVTVEFAPISSGTLVTVTHVGWGALRADHPARHGLQGAAFSRMIGLWWGEQMTSLRELCRQLD
;
A
#
# COMPACT_ATOMS: atom_id res chain seq x y z
N MET A 1 -23.39 5.27 -4.70
CA MET A 1 -22.81 4.17 -3.96
C MET A 1 -21.30 4.23 -4.10
N SER A 2 -20.59 4.23 -3.00
CA SER A 2 -19.16 4.08 -3.05
C SER A 2 -18.84 2.72 -3.63
N GLY A 3 -17.86 2.60 -4.51
CA GLY A 3 -17.50 1.33 -5.12
C GLY A 3 -17.19 0.25 -4.08
N ASP A 4 -17.21 -0.99 -4.51
CA ASP A 4 -16.92 -2.13 -3.64
C ASP A 4 -15.46 -2.06 -3.14
N PRO A 5 -15.19 -2.53 -1.90
CA PRO A 5 -13.83 -2.67 -1.42
C PRO A 5 -13.01 -3.59 -2.33
N VAL A 6 -11.76 -3.24 -2.55
CA VAL A 6 -10.82 -4.13 -3.22
C VAL A 6 -10.05 -4.87 -2.13
N ARG A 7 -10.11 -6.19 -2.14
CA ARG A 7 -9.48 -7.03 -1.11
C ARG A 7 -8.55 -8.03 -1.74
N VAL A 8 -7.31 -8.07 -1.24
CA VAL A 8 -6.28 -8.99 -1.71
C VAL A 8 -5.62 -9.63 -0.50
N SER A 9 -5.44 -10.94 -0.53
CA SER A 9 -4.78 -11.67 0.55
C SER A 9 -3.59 -12.45 0.02
N VAL A 10 -2.59 -12.62 0.89
CA VAL A 10 -1.42 -13.45 0.62
C VAL A 10 -1.01 -14.17 1.90
N SER A 11 -0.57 -15.43 1.76
CA SER A 11 0.04 -16.16 2.87
C SER A 11 1.54 -15.92 2.87
N VAL A 12 2.09 -15.55 4.03
CA VAL A 12 3.53 -15.38 4.20
C VAL A 12 4.05 -16.37 5.25
N ALA A 13 5.23 -16.92 5.03
CA ALA A 13 5.78 -18.01 5.83
C ALA A 13 6.54 -17.51 7.06
N VAL A 14 5.99 -16.50 7.75
CA VAL A 14 6.57 -15.94 8.99
C VAL A 14 5.46 -15.65 9.99
N PRO A 15 5.77 -15.61 11.30
CA PRO A 15 4.78 -15.23 12.31
C PRO A 15 4.24 -13.81 12.11
N SER A 16 3.06 -13.53 12.65
CA SER A 16 2.39 -12.23 12.46
C SER A 16 3.22 -11.04 12.93
N ALA A 17 3.96 -11.18 14.02
CA ALA A 17 4.84 -10.10 14.50
C ALA A 17 5.93 -9.78 13.47
N VAL A 18 6.50 -10.80 12.83
CA VAL A 18 7.52 -10.62 11.79
C VAL A 18 6.87 -10.05 10.51
N ALA A 19 5.70 -10.58 10.13
CA ALA A 19 4.98 -10.08 8.94
C ALA A 19 4.66 -8.60 9.07
N PHE A 20 4.19 -8.18 10.23
CA PHE A 20 3.88 -6.77 10.51
C PHE A 20 5.15 -5.91 10.42
N GLU A 21 6.24 -6.36 11.03
CA GLU A 21 7.50 -5.64 11.02
C GLU A 21 8.10 -5.52 9.61
N VAL A 22 8.04 -6.59 8.82
CA VAL A 22 8.51 -6.57 7.42
C VAL A 22 7.64 -5.65 6.58
N PHE A 23 6.32 -5.74 6.72
CA PHE A 23 5.41 -4.88 5.98
C PHE A 23 5.72 -3.41 6.23
N THR A 24 5.94 -3.03 7.47
CA THR A 24 6.10 -1.64 7.88
C THR A 24 7.56 -1.17 7.86
N GLY A 25 8.43 -1.82 8.60
CA GLY A 25 9.81 -1.38 8.78
C GLY A 25 10.69 -1.63 7.57
N GLU A 26 10.35 -2.61 6.75
CA GLU A 26 11.12 -2.95 5.55
C GLU A 26 10.31 -2.70 4.27
N ILE A 27 9.42 -1.73 4.31
CA ILE A 27 8.49 -1.45 3.22
C ILE A 27 9.20 -1.15 1.90
N ASP A 28 10.34 -0.49 1.92
CA ASP A 28 11.09 -0.18 0.70
C ASP A 28 11.60 -1.45 0.00
N ARG A 29 11.82 -2.51 0.74
CA ARG A 29 12.37 -3.76 0.18
C ARG A 29 11.34 -4.56 -0.62
N TRP A 30 10.04 -4.45 -0.26
CA TRP A 30 9.00 -5.18 -0.99
C TRP A 30 8.11 -4.27 -1.85
N TRP A 31 8.02 -2.97 -1.57
CA TRP A 31 7.24 -2.05 -2.40
C TRP A 31 7.92 -1.95 -3.77
N ARG A 32 7.22 -2.40 -4.80
CA ARG A 32 7.83 -2.54 -6.12
C ARG A 32 8.25 -1.20 -6.70
N ARG A 33 9.27 -1.23 -7.52
CA ARG A 33 9.85 -0.04 -8.15
C ARG A 33 9.19 0.23 -9.50
N GLY A 34 9.40 1.43 -10.01
CA GLY A 34 8.94 1.85 -11.32
C GLY A 34 7.69 2.72 -11.25
N PRO A 35 7.32 3.34 -12.38
CA PRO A 35 6.22 4.33 -12.42
C PRO A 35 4.84 3.75 -12.13
N LYS A 36 4.67 2.43 -12.28
CA LYS A 36 3.43 1.76 -11.95
C LYS A 36 3.17 1.74 -10.44
N PHE A 37 4.24 1.73 -9.63
CA PHE A 37 4.14 1.53 -8.19
C PHE A 37 4.57 2.74 -7.37
N ARG A 38 5.45 3.59 -7.91
CA ARG A 38 6.01 4.73 -7.16
C ARG A 38 5.75 6.04 -7.87
N ASN A 39 5.38 7.06 -7.10
CA ASN A 39 5.20 8.42 -7.64
C ASN A 39 6.52 8.99 -8.14
N ALA A 40 7.64 8.59 -7.55
CA ALA A 40 8.97 8.94 -8.01
C ALA A 40 9.29 8.37 -9.40
N GLY A 41 8.52 7.37 -9.85
CA GLY A 41 8.71 6.72 -11.14
C GLY A 41 10.00 5.93 -11.19
N ARG A 42 10.91 6.33 -12.08
CA ARG A 42 12.19 5.64 -12.27
C ARG A 42 13.33 6.27 -11.46
N ARG A 43 13.05 7.36 -10.74
CA ARG A 43 14.08 7.99 -9.91
C ARG A 43 14.42 7.11 -8.71
N ALA A 44 15.67 7.17 -8.28
CA ALA A 44 16.11 6.46 -7.09
C ALA A 44 15.52 7.12 -5.85
N GLY A 45 15.08 6.31 -4.90
CA GLY A 45 14.49 6.81 -3.67
C GLY A 45 14.03 5.68 -2.78
N PHE A 46 13.36 6.03 -1.69
CA PHE A 46 12.89 5.09 -0.68
C PHE A 46 11.43 5.32 -0.36
N VAL A 47 10.70 4.22 -0.10
CA VAL A 47 9.39 4.27 0.52
C VAL A 47 9.58 4.07 2.02
N ARG A 48 8.94 4.92 2.82
CA ARG A 48 9.06 4.86 4.28
C ARG A 48 7.68 4.96 4.93
N LEU A 49 7.55 4.28 6.06
CA LEU A 49 6.35 4.34 6.90
C LEU A 49 6.77 4.69 8.32
N GLU A 50 6.30 5.81 8.82
CA GLU A 50 6.56 6.23 10.20
C GLU A 50 5.69 5.39 11.15
N PRO A 51 6.28 4.73 12.17
CA PRO A 51 5.63 3.65 12.90
C PRO A 51 4.76 4.13 14.07
N HIS A 52 3.76 4.94 13.80
CA HIS A 52 2.81 5.43 14.82
C HIS A 52 1.59 6.04 14.16
N VAL A 53 0.51 6.19 14.94
CA VAL A 53 -0.69 6.92 14.48
C VAL A 53 -0.29 8.36 14.16
N GLY A 54 -0.75 8.86 13.01
CA GLY A 54 -0.36 10.16 12.48
C GLY A 54 0.93 10.14 11.67
N GLY A 55 1.64 9.01 11.67
CA GLY A 55 2.85 8.84 10.88
C GLY A 55 2.58 8.87 9.39
N ARG A 56 3.60 9.23 8.61
CA ARG A 56 3.47 9.33 7.15
C ARG A 56 3.86 8.03 6.47
N LEU A 57 3.12 7.69 5.41
CA LEU A 57 3.59 6.79 4.37
C LEU A 57 4.05 7.71 3.23
N PHE A 58 5.33 7.66 2.87
CA PHE A 58 5.87 8.61 1.91
C PHE A 58 7.03 8.04 1.11
N GLU A 59 7.27 8.66 -0.05
CA GLU A 59 8.44 8.39 -0.87
C GLU A 59 9.42 9.55 -0.69
N SER A 60 10.69 9.23 -0.46
CA SER A 60 11.79 10.19 -0.36
C SER A 60 12.71 9.99 -1.55
N VAL A 61 12.95 11.05 -2.32
CA VAL A 61 13.75 11.01 -3.54
C VAL A 61 14.78 12.13 -3.50
N ASP A 62 16.02 11.83 -3.83
CA ASP A 62 17.05 12.86 -3.97
C ASP A 62 16.76 13.68 -5.23
N GLY A 63 16.60 14.98 -5.05
CA GLY A 63 16.33 15.91 -6.12
C GLY A 63 17.51 16.86 -6.37
N LYS A 64 17.44 17.58 -7.48
CA LYS A 64 18.47 18.55 -7.87
C LYS A 64 18.66 19.65 -6.84
N ASP A 65 17.55 20.06 -6.21
CA ASP A 65 17.54 21.15 -5.21
C ASP A 65 17.31 20.62 -3.80
N GLY A 66 17.64 19.34 -3.53
CA GLY A 66 17.45 18.70 -2.25
C GLY A 66 16.49 17.54 -2.32
N GLU A 67 16.07 17.06 -1.15
CA GLU A 67 15.16 15.92 -1.04
C GLU A 67 13.73 16.31 -1.45
N LEU A 68 13.11 15.47 -2.27
CA LEU A 68 11.70 15.57 -2.62
C LEU A 68 10.91 14.52 -1.85
N ILE A 69 9.78 14.93 -1.29
CA ILE A 69 8.89 14.05 -0.53
C ILE A 69 7.54 13.96 -1.25
N PHE A 70 7.09 12.72 -1.50
CA PHE A 70 5.74 12.45 -1.98
C PHE A 70 4.97 11.75 -0.86
N GLU A 71 4.12 12.47 -0.15
CA GLU A 71 3.31 11.86 0.90
C GLU A 71 2.16 11.08 0.27
N VAL A 72 2.14 9.77 0.50
CA VAL A 72 1.10 8.86 0.01
C VAL A 72 -0.08 8.83 0.97
N GLY A 73 0.18 8.83 2.27
CA GLY A 73 -0.89 8.78 3.26
C GLY A 73 -0.42 8.96 4.69
N ARG A 74 -1.38 8.80 5.60
CA ARG A 74 -1.16 8.91 7.04
C ARG A 74 -1.73 7.70 7.76
N VAL A 75 -1.04 7.24 8.77
CA VAL A 75 -1.48 6.11 9.60
C VAL A 75 -2.63 6.53 10.49
N HIS A 76 -3.73 5.76 10.45
CA HIS A 76 -4.90 5.94 11.31
C HIS A 76 -4.96 4.90 12.41
N VAL A 77 -4.49 3.68 12.14
CA VAL A 77 -4.46 2.58 13.08
C VAL A 77 -3.08 1.97 13.06
N TRP A 78 -2.50 1.83 14.22
CA TRP A 78 -1.20 1.18 14.42
C TRP A 78 -1.36 0.19 15.56
N ASP A 79 -1.65 -1.06 15.23
CA ASP A 79 -1.99 -2.09 16.21
C ASP A 79 -1.21 -3.38 15.93
N PRO A 80 0.11 -3.37 16.16
CA PRO A 80 0.92 -4.56 15.93
C PRO A 80 0.56 -5.67 16.94
N PRO A 81 0.59 -6.92 16.57
CA PRO A 81 0.93 -7.43 15.24
C PRO A 81 -0.29 -7.72 14.36
N THR A 82 -1.45 -7.13 14.64
CA THR A 82 -2.72 -7.54 14.04
C THR A 82 -3.24 -6.64 12.93
N ARG A 83 -3.02 -5.32 13.04
CA ARG A 83 -3.72 -4.41 12.14
C ARG A 83 -2.97 -3.10 11.92
N LEU A 84 -3.07 -2.61 10.69
CA LEU A 84 -2.55 -1.32 10.24
C LEU A 84 -3.60 -0.68 9.33
N ALA A 85 -3.81 0.61 9.46
CA ALA A 85 -4.68 1.32 8.52
C ALA A 85 -4.08 2.70 8.22
N PHE A 86 -4.18 3.11 6.95
CA PHE A 86 -3.67 4.40 6.51
C PHE A 86 -4.49 4.95 5.35
N SER A 87 -4.48 6.27 5.21
CA SER A 87 -5.06 6.93 4.05
C SER A 87 -4.14 6.74 2.85
N TRP A 88 -4.71 6.89 1.65
CA TRP A 88 -3.98 6.69 0.40
C TRP A 88 -4.32 7.78 -0.60
N ARG A 89 -3.27 8.38 -1.16
CA ARG A 89 -3.39 9.36 -2.24
C ARG A 89 -2.26 9.17 -3.22
N ASN A 90 -2.58 9.21 -4.52
CA ASN A 90 -1.56 9.30 -5.56
C ASN A 90 -1.23 10.77 -5.82
N ALA A 91 -0.13 11.03 -6.54
CA ALA A 91 0.27 12.38 -6.91
C ALA A 91 -0.80 13.15 -7.70
N ASN A 92 -1.68 12.43 -8.41
CA ASN A 92 -2.75 13.02 -9.22
C ASN A 92 -4.08 13.23 -8.44
N PHE A 93 -4.10 12.97 -7.12
CA PHE A 93 -5.27 13.21 -6.30
C PHE A 93 -5.33 14.69 -5.92
N ALA A 94 -6.53 15.28 -5.95
CA ALA A 94 -6.76 16.61 -5.40
C ALA A 94 -6.66 16.57 -3.86
N PRO A 95 -6.46 17.73 -3.19
CA PRO A 95 -6.27 17.75 -1.73
C PRO A 95 -7.38 17.10 -0.93
N ASP A 96 -8.62 17.12 -1.42
CA ASP A 96 -9.78 16.51 -0.77
C ASP A 96 -10.06 15.07 -1.23
N GLU A 97 -9.31 14.58 -2.20
CA GLU A 97 -9.46 13.22 -2.71
C GLU A 97 -8.56 12.28 -1.89
N VAL A 98 -9.16 11.27 -1.27
CA VAL A 98 -8.45 10.32 -0.44
C VAL A 98 -9.18 8.98 -0.47
N THR A 99 -8.41 7.91 -0.43
CA THR A 99 -8.91 6.56 -0.23
C THR A 99 -8.29 6.00 1.04
N ASN A 100 -8.69 4.81 1.47
CA ASN A 100 -8.18 4.24 2.72
C ASN A 100 -7.82 2.77 2.54
N VAL A 101 -6.75 2.37 3.22
CA VAL A 101 -6.22 1.01 3.17
C VAL A 101 -6.20 0.47 4.59
N THR A 102 -6.71 -0.75 4.77
CA THR A 102 -6.56 -1.51 6.01
C THR A 102 -5.79 -2.78 5.70
N VAL A 103 -4.83 -3.12 6.55
CA VAL A 103 -4.03 -4.34 6.44
C VAL A 103 -4.23 -5.14 7.71
N GLU A 104 -4.64 -6.39 7.56
CA GLU A 104 -4.86 -7.31 8.68
C GLU A 104 -3.89 -8.48 8.59
N PHE A 105 -3.36 -8.87 9.75
CA PHE A 105 -2.36 -9.93 9.87
C PHE A 105 -2.94 -11.01 10.77
N ALA A 106 -3.38 -12.12 10.19
CA ALA A 106 -4.03 -13.20 10.92
C ALA A 106 -3.13 -14.45 10.97
N PRO A 107 -2.86 -15.00 12.15
CA PRO A 107 -2.09 -16.25 12.23
C PRO A 107 -2.81 -17.38 11.51
N ILE A 108 -2.05 -18.15 10.74
CA ILE A 108 -2.51 -19.40 10.11
C ILE A 108 -1.45 -20.48 10.36
N SER A 109 -1.77 -21.73 10.07
CA SER A 109 -0.85 -22.84 10.36
C SER A 109 0.50 -22.72 9.65
N SER A 110 0.54 -22.10 8.45
CA SER A 110 1.76 -21.94 7.66
C SER A 110 2.46 -20.58 7.87
N GLY A 111 1.96 -19.75 8.78
CA GLY A 111 2.54 -18.42 9.02
C GLY A 111 1.48 -17.37 9.28
N THR A 112 1.31 -16.45 8.36
CA THR A 112 0.35 -15.34 8.50
C THR A 112 -0.41 -15.13 7.20
N LEU A 113 -1.72 -14.92 7.31
CA LEU A 113 -2.52 -14.41 6.21
C LEU A 113 -2.54 -12.88 6.30
N VAL A 114 -1.99 -12.22 5.29
CA VAL A 114 -1.99 -10.76 5.19
C VAL A 114 -3.09 -10.36 4.22
N THR A 115 -4.04 -9.56 4.69
CA THR A 115 -5.17 -9.10 3.87
C THR A 115 -5.15 -7.59 3.77
N VAL A 116 -5.09 -7.09 2.53
CA VAL A 116 -5.19 -5.66 2.22
C VAL A 116 -6.60 -5.39 1.73
N THR A 117 -7.25 -4.40 2.33
CA THR A 117 -8.57 -3.91 1.90
C THR A 117 -8.46 -2.43 1.57
N HIS A 118 -8.75 -2.06 0.33
CA HIS A 118 -8.66 -0.69 -0.16
C HIS A 118 -10.07 -0.19 -0.48
N VAL A 119 -10.48 0.89 0.17
CA VAL A 119 -11.83 1.43 0.07
C VAL A 119 -11.80 2.91 -0.27
N GLY A 120 -12.95 3.44 -0.71
CA GLY A 120 -13.11 4.87 -0.98
C GLY A 120 -12.98 5.26 -2.44
N TRP A 121 -12.71 4.32 -3.32
CA TRP A 121 -12.58 4.59 -4.76
C TRP A 121 -13.87 5.13 -5.37
N GLY A 122 -15.02 4.70 -4.86
CA GLY A 122 -16.32 5.15 -5.36
C GLY A 122 -16.58 6.64 -5.18
N ALA A 123 -15.86 7.29 -4.26
CA ALA A 123 -15.98 8.73 -4.03
C ALA A 123 -15.20 9.56 -5.06
N LEU A 124 -14.29 8.94 -5.82
CA LEU A 124 -13.57 9.63 -6.89
C LEU A 124 -14.46 9.76 -8.12
N ARG A 125 -14.39 10.90 -8.80
CA ARG A 125 -15.16 11.12 -10.02
C ARG A 125 -14.84 10.07 -11.09
N ALA A 126 -15.81 9.81 -11.96
CA ALA A 126 -15.71 8.75 -12.98
C ALA A 126 -14.55 8.99 -13.97
N ASP A 127 -14.21 10.23 -14.24
CA ASP A 127 -13.13 10.63 -15.15
C ASP A 127 -11.79 10.84 -14.47
N HIS A 128 -11.67 10.47 -13.18
CA HIS A 128 -10.41 10.65 -12.44
C HIS A 128 -9.26 9.89 -13.11
N PRO A 129 -8.07 10.50 -13.26
CA PRO A 129 -6.92 9.86 -13.92
C PRO A 129 -6.52 8.51 -13.30
N ALA A 130 -6.69 8.35 -11.98
CA ALA A 130 -6.36 7.10 -11.30
C ALA A 130 -7.22 5.91 -11.76
N ARG A 131 -8.35 6.17 -12.41
CA ARG A 131 -9.21 5.11 -12.94
C ARG A 131 -8.77 4.59 -14.31
N HIS A 132 -7.87 5.29 -14.99
CA HIS A 132 -7.41 4.93 -16.33
C HIS A 132 -8.58 4.63 -17.29
N GLY A 133 -9.69 5.37 -17.16
CA GLY A 133 -10.89 5.17 -17.97
C GLY A 133 -11.74 3.98 -17.58
N LEU A 134 -11.41 3.27 -16.50
CA LEU A 134 -12.12 2.05 -16.08
C LEU A 134 -13.16 2.35 -15.01
N GLN A 135 -14.23 1.56 -15.01
CA GLN A 135 -15.33 1.65 -14.06
C GLN A 135 -15.69 0.26 -13.54
N GLY A 136 -16.36 0.23 -12.38
CA GLY A 136 -16.94 -0.99 -11.83
C GLY A 136 -15.93 -2.13 -11.66
N ALA A 137 -16.32 -3.32 -12.13
CA ALA A 137 -15.50 -4.53 -11.96
C ALA A 137 -14.14 -4.44 -12.67
N ALA A 138 -14.08 -3.77 -13.82
CA ALA A 138 -12.81 -3.60 -14.54
C ALA A 138 -11.82 -2.76 -13.73
N PHE A 139 -12.30 -1.69 -13.08
CA PHE A 139 -11.48 -0.86 -12.20
C PHE A 139 -11.02 -1.64 -10.97
N SER A 140 -11.96 -2.34 -10.30
CA SER A 140 -11.64 -3.14 -9.12
C SER A 140 -10.59 -4.20 -9.44
N ARG A 141 -10.69 -4.82 -10.61
CA ARG A 141 -9.70 -5.79 -11.08
C ARG A 141 -8.32 -5.17 -11.26
N MET A 142 -8.25 -3.97 -11.82
CA MET A 142 -6.97 -3.26 -11.99
C MET A 142 -6.30 -3.02 -10.64
N ILE A 143 -7.03 -2.50 -9.67
CA ILE A 143 -6.51 -2.23 -8.32
C ILE A 143 -6.13 -3.55 -7.63
N GLY A 144 -6.95 -4.58 -7.77
CA GLY A 144 -6.66 -5.90 -7.21
C GLY A 144 -5.40 -6.52 -7.77
N LEU A 145 -5.15 -6.39 -9.08
CA LEU A 145 -3.93 -6.88 -9.69
C LEU A 145 -2.71 -6.09 -9.21
N TRP A 146 -2.84 -4.79 -9.04
CA TRP A 146 -1.77 -3.94 -8.52
C TRP A 146 -1.37 -4.38 -7.10
N TRP A 147 -2.36 -4.56 -6.21
CA TRP A 147 -2.09 -5.05 -4.86
C TRP A 147 -1.57 -6.48 -4.87
N GLY A 148 -2.06 -7.32 -5.79
CA GLY A 148 -1.58 -8.70 -5.94
C GLY A 148 -0.10 -8.76 -6.25
N GLU A 149 0.38 -7.89 -7.13
CA GLU A 149 1.82 -7.79 -7.44
C GLU A 149 2.62 -7.34 -6.23
N GLN A 150 2.12 -6.36 -5.46
CA GLN A 150 2.74 -5.90 -4.23
C GLN A 150 2.79 -6.99 -3.17
N MET A 151 1.70 -7.72 -3.00
CA MET A 151 1.64 -8.80 -2.00
C MET A 151 2.52 -10.00 -2.38
N THR A 152 2.67 -10.28 -3.67
CA THR A 152 3.61 -11.29 -4.13
C THR A 152 5.05 -10.90 -3.76
N SER A 153 5.38 -9.62 -3.92
CA SER A 153 6.69 -9.10 -3.52
C SER A 153 6.92 -9.25 -2.01
N LEU A 154 5.91 -8.93 -1.21
CA LEU A 154 5.98 -9.12 0.25
C LEU A 154 6.23 -10.59 0.60
N ARG A 155 5.49 -11.50 -0.02
CA ARG A 155 5.64 -12.94 0.22
C ARG A 155 7.06 -13.41 -0.12
N GLU A 156 7.60 -12.95 -1.23
CA GLU A 156 8.96 -13.32 -1.64
C GLU A 156 10.00 -12.82 -0.64
N LEU A 157 9.85 -11.60 -0.13
CA LEU A 157 10.76 -11.08 0.89
C LEU A 157 10.66 -11.91 2.18
N CYS A 158 9.45 -12.22 2.64
CA CYS A 158 9.25 -13.05 3.83
C CYS A 158 9.85 -14.44 3.67
N ARG A 159 9.78 -15.01 2.48
CA ARG A 159 10.38 -16.32 2.18
C ARG A 159 11.89 -16.32 2.38
N GLN A 160 12.55 -15.21 2.08
CA GLN A 160 13.99 -15.07 2.26
C GLN A 160 14.40 -14.99 3.74
N LEU A 161 13.46 -14.68 4.62
CA LEU A 161 13.69 -14.53 6.05
C LEU A 161 13.33 -15.78 6.87
N ASP A 162 12.74 -16.78 6.21
CA ASP A 162 12.32 -18.02 6.85
C ASP A 162 13.49 -18.98 7.04
#